data_7baa717e30b299bd6cb976c6c09ed26f
#
_entry.id   7baa717e30b299bd6cb976c6c09ed26f
#
_cell.length_a   1.000
_cell.length_b   1.000
_cell.length_c   1.000
_cell.angle_alpha   90.00
_cell.angle_beta   90.00
_cell.angle_gamma   90.00
#
_symmetry.space_group_name_H-M   'P 1'
#
loop_
_entity.id
_entity.type
_entity.pdbx_description
1 polymer ?
#
loop_
_entity_poly.entity_id
_entity_poly.type
_entity_poly.pdbx_seq_one_letter_code
_entity_poly.pdbx_strand_id
1 'polypeptide(L)'
;MSSEVDPILAPPNMAVFCDYENVAIGVRDAKYDAFDISLVLEQLLNKGKIVVKKAYADWDRYRPAKRPMHEAAFELIEIPHVSYSGKNSADIRMVVDALDLCYTKSHLEIFVIMSGDSDFSPLVSKLCENNKQVIGVG
;
A
#
# COMPACT_ATOMS: atom_id res chain seq x y z
N MET A 1 8.46 -21.25 -29.90
CA MET A 1 8.30 -21.17 -28.82
C MET A 1 7.11 -20.91 -28.54
N SER A 2 6.81 -21.34 -27.84
CA SER A 2 5.66 -20.96 -27.49
C SER A 2 5.61 -19.59 -27.15
N SER A 3 4.75 -18.95 -27.72
CA SER A 3 4.50 -17.63 -27.31
C SER A 3 3.73 -17.65 -26.02
N GLU A 4 3.42 -18.79 -25.53
CA GLU A 4 2.73 -18.84 -24.31
C GLU A 4 3.58 -18.37 -23.21
N VAL A 5 3.02 -17.60 -22.34
CA VAL A 5 3.73 -17.17 -21.18
C VAL A 5 3.91 -18.35 -20.27
N ASP A 6 5.14 -18.68 -20.01
CA ASP A 6 5.45 -19.68 -19.02
C ASP A 6 4.92 -19.18 -17.68
N PRO A 7 4.17 -19.97 -16.92
CA PRO A 7 3.68 -19.52 -15.62
C PRO A 7 4.77 -19.01 -14.69
N ILE A 8 5.98 -19.53 -14.84
CA ILE A 8 7.12 -19.05 -14.03
C ILE A 8 7.47 -17.62 -14.39
N LEU A 9 7.22 -17.22 -15.62
CA LEU A 9 7.56 -15.90 -16.11
C LEU A 9 6.39 -14.92 -16.03
N ALA A 10 5.22 -15.38 -15.57
CA ALA A 10 4.08 -14.50 -15.42
C ALA A 10 4.38 -13.47 -14.31
N PRO A 11 4.00 -12.21 -14.49
CA PRO A 11 4.23 -11.22 -13.45
C PRO A 11 3.48 -11.60 -12.18
N PRO A 12 4.11 -11.49 -11.02
CA PRO A 12 3.40 -11.77 -9.78
C PRO A 12 2.32 -10.74 -9.50
N ASN A 13 1.29 -11.15 -8.79
CA ASN A 13 0.22 -10.26 -8.38
C ASN A 13 0.62 -9.50 -7.14
N MET A 14 0.26 -8.22 -7.12
CA MET A 14 0.74 -7.30 -6.10
C MET A 14 -0.42 -6.57 -5.46
N ALA A 15 -0.38 -6.41 -4.14
CA ALA A 15 -1.33 -5.60 -3.41
C ALA A 15 -0.57 -4.41 -2.82
N VAL A 16 -1.13 -3.21 -2.98
CA VAL A 16 -0.50 -1.97 -2.52
C VAL A 16 -1.34 -1.38 -1.40
N PHE A 17 -0.69 -1.08 -0.28
CA PHE A 17 -1.33 -0.47 0.87
C PHE A 17 -0.62 0.83 1.19
N CYS A 18 -1.37 1.92 1.19
CA CYS A 18 -0.79 3.26 1.39
C CYS A 18 -1.34 3.89 2.65
N ASP A 19 -0.46 4.11 3.63
CA ASP A 19 -0.78 4.91 4.80
C ASP A 19 -0.55 6.37 4.40
N TYR A 20 -1.57 6.98 3.82
CA TYR A 20 -1.39 8.26 3.16
C TYR A 20 -0.99 9.36 4.12
N GLU A 21 -1.51 9.36 5.34
CA GLU A 21 -1.17 10.39 6.31
C GLU A 21 0.32 10.40 6.61
N ASN A 22 0.89 9.23 6.85
CA ASN A 22 2.32 9.14 7.13
C ASN A 22 3.16 9.47 5.90
N VAL A 23 2.69 9.08 4.72
CA VAL A 23 3.39 9.43 3.48
C VAL A 23 3.39 10.95 3.29
N ALA A 24 2.24 11.59 3.51
CA ALA A 24 2.12 13.03 3.36
C ALA A 24 3.02 13.77 4.35
N ILE A 25 3.09 13.31 5.58
CA ILE A 25 3.97 13.90 6.59
C ILE A 25 5.42 13.73 6.17
N GLY A 26 5.79 12.56 5.69
CA GLY A 26 7.15 12.31 5.26
C GLY A 26 7.57 13.19 4.09
N VAL A 27 6.69 13.41 3.13
CA VAL A 27 6.96 14.29 2.01
C VAL A 27 7.17 15.74 2.50
N ARG A 28 6.31 16.19 3.40
CA ARG A 28 6.42 17.53 3.95
C ARG A 28 7.73 17.71 4.73
N ASP A 29 8.07 16.73 5.56
CA ASP A 29 9.28 16.81 6.37
C ASP A 29 10.54 16.77 5.52
N ALA A 30 10.49 16.07 4.39
CA ALA A 30 11.62 16.00 3.47
C ALA A 30 11.65 17.21 2.53
N LYS A 31 10.66 18.09 2.64
CA LYS A 31 10.56 19.32 1.84
C LYS A 31 10.40 19.05 0.35
N TYR A 32 9.78 17.95 0.02
CA TYR A 32 9.35 17.71 -1.36
C TYR A 32 8.10 18.51 -1.64
N ASP A 33 7.92 18.90 -2.89
CA ASP A 33 6.78 19.71 -3.27
C ASP A 33 5.48 18.95 -3.17
N ALA A 34 5.47 17.71 -3.61
CA ALA A 34 4.27 16.91 -3.63
C ALA A 34 4.62 15.43 -3.73
N PHE A 35 3.67 14.62 -3.30
CA PHE A 35 3.77 13.18 -3.47
C PHE A 35 3.08 12.82 -4.78
N ASP A 36 3.79 12.14 -5.67
CA ASP A 36 3.22 11.74 -6.95
C ASP A 36 3.04 10.23 -6.95
N ILE A 37 1.80 9.80 -6.72
CA ILE A 37 1.48 8.37 -6.68
C ILE A 37 1.70 7.70 -8.02
N SER A 38 1.55 8.45 -9.12
CA SER A 38 1.73 7.87 -10.45
C SER A 38 3.14 7.37 -10.68
N LEU A 39 4.12 8.12 -10.18
CA LEU A 39 5.52 7.70 -10.33
C LEU A 39 5.81 6.43 -9.55
N VAL A 40 5.24 6.33 -8.36
CA VAL A 40 5.44 5.13 -7.55
C VAL A 40 4.81 3.92 -8.24
N LEU A 41 3.60 4.08 -8.75
CA LEU A 41 2.93 2.97 -9.42
C LEU A 41 3.67 2.55 -10.68
N GLU A 42 4.21 3.51 -11.41
CA GLU A 42 5.02 3.19 -12.59
C GLU A 42 6.19 2.28 -12.24
N GLN A 43 6.87 2.61 -11.17
CA GLN A 43 8.02 1.82 -10.74
C GLN A 43 7.59 0.43 -10.28
N LEU A 44 6.44 0.34 -9.61
CA LEU A 44 5.95 -0.95 -9.13
C LEU A 44 5.55 -1.85 -10.29
N LEU A 45 5.07 -1.29 -11.39
CA LEU A 45 4.68 -2.09 -12.54
C LEU A 45 5.83 -2.88 -13.13
N ASN A 46 7.06 -2.45 -12.88
CA ASN A 46 8.24 -3.22 -13.30
C ASN A 46 8.42 -4.49 -12.50
N LYS A 47 7.75 -4.61 -11.36
CA LYS A 47 7.93 -5.74 -10.45
C LYS A 47 6.78 -6.73 -10.50
N GLY A 48 5.63 -6.32 -11.00
CA GLY A 48 4.49 -7.21 -11.06
C GLY A 48 3.22 -6.49 -11.46
N LYS A 49 2.12 -7.21 -11.36
CA LYS A 49 0.80 -6.70 -11.74
C LYS A 49 0.09 -6.23 -10.48
N ILE A 50 -0.34 -4.97 -10.46
CA ILE A 50 -1.04 -4.41 -9.32
C ILE A 50 -2.51 -4.76 -9.42
N VAL A 51 -3.01 -5.53 -8.45
CA VAL A 51 -4.41 -5.97 -8.47
C VAL A 51 -5.22 -5.41 -7.30
N VAL A 52 -4.57 -4.95 -6.25
CA VAL A 52 -5.25 -4.33 -5.11
C VAL A 52 -4.54 -3.05 -4.76
N LYS A 53 -5.30 -1.97 -4.57
CA LYS A 53 -4.76 -0.67 -4.17
C LYS A 53 -5.67 -0.07 -3.10
N LYS A 54 -5.18 0.06 -1.89
CA LYS A 54 -5.93 0.62 -0.77
C LYS A 54 -5.15 1.76 -0.13
N ALA A 55 -5.83 2.87 0.12
CA ALA A 55 -5.21 4.04 0.72
C ALA A 55 -6.02 4.48 1.95
N TYR A 56 -5.34 4.70 3.04
CA TYR A 56 -5.95 4.93 4.35
C TYR A 56 -5.63 6.34 4.84
N ALA A 57 -6.65 7.10 5.16
CA ALA A 57 -6.48 8.42 5.74
C ALA A 57 -7.81 8.96 6.21
N ASP A 58 -7.75 10.06 6.97
CA ASP A 58 -8.92 10.90 7.17
C ASP A 58 -9.02 11.78 5.92
N TRP A 59 -9.78 11.37 4.95
CA TRP A 59 -9.79 12.01 3.65
C TRP A 59 -10.40 13.41 3.66
N ASP A 60 -11.15 13.75 4.69
CA ASP A 60 -11.61 15.12 4.84
C ASP A 60 -10.46 16.08 5.09
N ARG A 61 -9.41 15.62 5.75
CA ARG A 61 -8.21 16.41 5.98
C ARG A 61 -7.30 16.48 4.77
N TYR A 62 -7.46 15.55 3.84
CA TYR A 62 -6.59 15.45 2.67
C TYR A 62 -7.39 15.48 1.39
N ARG A 63 -8.41 16.36 1.35
CA ARG A 63 -9.31 16.45 0.20
C ARG A 63 -8.58 16.61 -1.13
N PRO A 64 -7.54 17.47 -1.21
CA PRO A 64 -6.86 17.62 -2.50
C PRO A 64 -6.22 16.34 -3.01
N ALA A 65 -5.91 15.40 -2.12
CA ALA A 65 -5.30 14.14 -2.52
C ALA A 65 -6.31 13.12 -2.99
N LYS A 66 -7.60 13.32 -2.70
CA LYS A 66 -8.62 12.33 -3.08
C LYS A 66 -8.66 12.10 -4.58
N ARG A 67 -8.63 13.17 -5.35
CA ARG A 67 -8.77 13.04 -6.79
C ARG A 67 -7.60 12.29 -7.43
N PRO A 68 -6.33 12.63 -7.15
CA PRO A 68 -5.22 11.87 -7.71
C PRO A 68 -5.26 10.40 -7.31
N MET A 69 -5.62 10.11 -6.06
CA MET A 69 -5.68 8.72 -5.61
C MET A 69 -6.83 7.97 -6.28
N HIS A 70 -7.97 8.63 -6.47
CA HIS A 70 -9.07 8.04 -7.22
C HIS A 70 -8.69 7.76 -8.66
N GLU A 71 -8.00 8.71 -9.29
CA GLU A 71 -7.57 8.54 -10.68
C GLU A 71 -6.57 7.40 -10.80
N ALA A 72 -5.81 7.15 -9.74
CA ALA A 72 -4.90 6.01 -9.71
C ALA A 72 -5.61 4.72 -9.32
N ALA A 73 -6.94 4.76 -9.18
CA ALA A 73 -7.78 3.60 -8.87
C ALA A 73 -7.52 3.02 -7.49
N PHE A 74 -7.19 3.86 -6.52
CA PHE A 74 -7.10 3.42 -5.15
C PHE A 74 -8.48 3.38 -4.50
N GLU A 75 -8.71 2.35 -3.70
CA GLU A 75 -9.84 2.33 -2.80
C GLU A 75 -9.49 3.22 -1.61
N LEU A 76 -10.27 4.28 -1.39
CA LEU A 76 -10.01 5.22 -0.31
C LEU A 76 -10.75 4.75 0.93
N ILE A 77 -10.00 4.39 1.95
CA ILE A 77 -10.57 3.90 3.19
C ILE A 77 -10.52 5.02 4.22
N GLU A 78 -11.68 5.35 4.74
CA GLU A 78 -11.79 6.46 5.68
C GLU A 78 -11.36 6.02 7.07
N ILE A 79 -10.41 6.75 7.63
CA ILE A 79 -9.98 6.53 9.01
C ILE A 79 -10.26 7.82 9.76
N PRO A 80 -11.28 7.87 10.60
CA PRO A 80 -11.59 9.10 11.32
C PRO A 80 -10.41 9.54 12.18
N HIS A 81 -10.17 10.84 12.16
CA HIS A 81 -9.06 11.39 12.93
C HIS A 81 -9.37 11.38 14.42
N VAL A 82 -10.61 11.25 14.79
CA VAL A 82 -10.98 11.23 16.21
C VAL A 82 -10.57 9.91 16.80
N SER A 83 -9.74 9.98 17.83
CA SER A 83 -9.26 8.77 18.47
C SER A 83 -9.14 9.03 19.96
N TYR A 84 -9.97 8.38 20.72
CA TYR A 84 -9.90 8.49 22.16
C TYR A 84 -8.66 7.80 22.70
N SER A 85 -8.23 6.78 22.02
CA SER A 85 -7.04 6.05 22.44
C SER A 85 -5.77 6.73 21.97
N GLY A 86 -5.88 7.66 21.05
CA GLY A 86 -4.71 8.30 20.49
C GLY A 86 -3.86 7.38 19.64
N LYS A 87 -4.40 6.28 19.19
CA LYS A 87 -3.61 5.29 18.48
C LYS A 87 -3.82 5.38 16.98
N ASN A 88 -2.92 4.75 16.27
CA ASN A 88 -2.84 4.78 14.83
C ASN A 88 -3.88 3.85 14.22
N SER A 89 -5.11 4.33 14.12
CA SER A 89 -6.20 3.53 13.57
C SER A 89 -5.92 3.12 12.13
N ALA A 90 -5.24 3.99 11.36
CA ALA A 90 -4.88 3.66 10.00
C ALA A 90 -3.92 2.49 9.95
N ASP A 91 -2.93 2.48 10.84
CA ASP A 91 -1.96 1.39 10.90
C ASP A 91 -2.66 0.07 11.21
N ILE A 92 -3.55 0.08 12.20
CA ILE A 92 -4.25 -1.12 12.61
C ILE A 92 -5.11 -1.64 11.47
N ARG A 93 -5.88 -0.75 10.84
CA ARG A 93 -6.74 -1.15 9.74
C ARG A 93 -5.94 -1.72 8.58
N MET A 94 -4.80 -1.09 8.27
CA MET A 94 -3.96 -1.56 7.18
C MET A 94 -3.37 -2.93 7.48
N VAL A 95 -2.92 -3.15 8.71
CA VAL A 95 -2.39 -4.46 9.10
C VAL A 95 -3.46 -5.53 8.98
N VAL A 96 -4.66 -5.25 9.47
CA VAL A 96 -5.76 -6.21 9.39
C VAL A 96 -6.09 -6.55 7.94
N ASP A 97 -6.21 -5.52 7.09
CA ASP A 97 -6.54 -5.74 5.68
C ASP A 97 -5.44 -6.53 4.97
N ALA A 98 -4.18 -6.22 5.25
CA ALA A 98 -3.07 -6.92 4.61
C ALA A 98 -3.04 -8.39 5.02
N LEU A 99 -3.24 -8.68 6.30
CA LEU A 99 -3.26 -10.06 6.75
C LEU A 99 -4.46 -10.81 6.22
N ASP A 100 -5.61 -10.15 6.17
CA ASP A 100 -6.80 -10.77 5.63
C ASP A 100 -6.57 -11.19 4.18
N LEU A 101 -6.01 -10.30 3.38
CA LEU A 101 -5.73 -10.63 1.98
C LEU A 101 -4.63 -11.69 1.86
N CYS A 102 -3.66 -11.66 2.76
CA CYS A 102 -2.61 -12.66 2.77
C CYS A 102 -3.18 -14.07 2.93
N TYR A 103 -4.17 -14.21 3.80
CA TYR A 103 -4.74 -15.52 4.10
C TYR A 103 -5.87 -15.91 3.16
N THR A 104 -6.58 -14.95 2.57
CA THR A 104 -7.75 -15.26 1.75
C THR A 104 -7.46 -15.22 0.25
N LYS A 105 -6.41 -14.54 -0.17
CA LYS A 105 -6.09 -14.37 -1.60
C LYS A 105 -4.70 -14.93 -1.86
N SER A 106 -4.64 -16.24 -2.05
CA SER A 106 -3.34 -16.92 -2.21
C SER A 106 -2.60 -16.48 -3.47
N HIS A 107 -3.31 -15.91 -4.43
CA HIS A 107 -2.67 -15.45 -5.66
C HIS A 107 -1.89 -14.15 -5.49
N LEU A 108 -2.04 -13.46 -4.36
CA LEU A 108 -1.26 -12.26 -4.09
C LEU A 108 0.11 -12.69 -3.58
N GLU A 109 1.14 -12.28 -4.29
CA GLU A 109 2.51 -12.69 -3.99
C GLU A 109 3.35 -11.57 -3.41
N ILE A 110 3.06 -10.33 -3.78
CA ILE A 110 3.84 -9.17 -3.35
C ILE A 110 2.92 -8.21 -2.59
N PHE A 111 3.37 -7.78 -1.42
CA PHE A 111 2.65 -6.80 -0.61
C PHE A 111 3.52 -5.56 -0.50
N VAL A 112 2.99 -4.43 -0.98
CA VAL A 112 3.69 -3.16 -0.96
C VAL A 112 3.12 -2.32 0.18
N ILE A 113 3.99 -1.90 1.08
CA ILE A 113 3.60 -1.08 2.23
C ILE A 113 4.21 0.31 2.04
N MET A 114 3.33 1.28 1.80
CA MET A 114 3.76 2.66 1.62
C MET A 114 3.44 3.43 2.88
N SER A 115 4.47 3.78 3.63
CA SER A 115 4.31 4.52 4.88
C SER A 115 5.60 5.20 5.25
N GLY A 116 5.50 6.40 5.78
CA GLY A 116 6.67 7.09 6.31
C GLY A 116 7.06 6.61 7.69
N ASP A 117 6.22 5.79 8.31
CA ASP A 117 6.51 5.23 9.61
C ASP A 117 7.00 3.81 9.41
N SER A 118 8.05 3.46 10.11
CA SER A 118 8.72 2.19 9.89
C SER A 118 8.21 1.06 10.78
N ASP A 119 7.19 1.28 11.58
CA ASP A 119 6.82 0.29 12.59
C ASP A 119 5.86 -0.77 12.07
N PHE A 120 6.19 -1.33 10.92
CA PHE A 120 5.42 -2.43 10.35
C PHE A 120 6.20 -3.75 10.37
N SER A 121 7.25 -3.82 11.20
CA SER A 121 8.07 -5.02 11.26
C SER A 121 7.28 -6.28 11.58
N PRO A 122 6.33 -6.26 12.52
CA PRO A 122 5.56 -7.49 12.79
C PRO A 122 4.73 -7.93 11.59
N LEU A 123 4.16 -6.97 10.84
CA LEU A 123 3.41 -7.31 9.64
C LEU A 123 4.33 -7.90 8.58
N VAL A 124 5.49 -7.29 8.37
CA VAL A 124 6.45 -7.78 7.39
C VAL A 124 6.87 -9.21 7.72
N SER A 125 7.17 -9.47 9.00
CA SER A 125 7.55 -10.82 9.42
C SER A 125 6.45 -11.83 9.11
N LYS A 126 5.20 -11.45 9.39
CA LYS A 126 4.08 -12.38 9.19
C LYS A 126 3.87 -12.67 7.71
N LEU A 127 4.00 -11.65 6.88
CA LEU A 127 3.87 -11.83 5.44
C LEU A 127 4.97 -12.73 4.91
N CYS A 128 6.20 -12.53 5.38
CA CYS A 128 7.33 -13.36 4.95
C CYS A 128 7.16 -14.79 5.40
N GLU A 129 6.60 -15.03 6.60
CA GLU A 129 6.30 -16.38 7.04
C GLU A 129 5.33 -17.09 6.10
N ASN A 130 4.51 -16.34 5.42
CA ASN A 130 3.53 -16.89 4.47
C ASN A 130 4.04 -16.85 3.04
N ASN A 131 5.36 -16.75 2.87
CA ASN A 131 6.02 -16.78 1.57
C ASN A 131 5.63 -15.60 0.68
N LYS A 132 5.28 -14.47 1.27
CA LYS A 132 5.00 -13.27 0.51
C LYS A 132 6.25 -12.40 0.44
N GLN A 133 6.41 -11.71 -0.68
CA GLN A 133 7.46 -10.71 -0.81
C GLN A 133 6.90 -9.37 -0.35
N VAL A 134 7.70 -8.61 0.37
CA VAL A 134 7.26 -7.31 0.87
C VAL A 134 8.18 -6.22 0.31
N ILE A 135 7.57 -5.18 -0.21
CA ILE A 135 8.29 -4.01 -0.71
C ILE A 135 7.86 -2.82 0.15
N GLY A 136 8.83 -2.16 0.76
CA GLY A 136 8.56 -0.97 1.54
C GLY A 136 8.82 0.27 0.70
N VAL A 137 7.91 1.24 0.78
CA VAL A 137 8.05 2.53 0.12
C VAL A 137 7.87 3.59 1.20
N GLY A 138 8.87 4.43 1.38
CA GLY A 138 8.77 5.41 2.44
C GLY A 138 9.54 6.67 2.22
#